data_6a63e280198cc62d253d0b6ee4f3d7ba
#
_entry.id   6a63e280198cc62d253d0b6ee4f3d7ba
#
_cell.length_a   1.000
_cell.length_b   1.000
_cell.length_c   1.000
_cell.angle_alpha   90.00
_cell.angle_beta   90.00
_cell.angle_gamma   90.00
#
_symmetry.space_group_name_H-M   'P 1'
#
loop_
_entity.id
_entity.type
_entity.pdbx_description
1 polymer ?
#
loop_
_entity_poly.entity_id
_entity_poly.type
_entity_poly.pdbx_seq_one_letter_code
_entity_poly.pdbx_strand_id
1 'polypeptide(L)'
;MERGPEKPPRKRRRPGHPADLSDDVQRDPRTGALARWRPRAGGTVILVKDMDVVGVRVEMPTNQPLVLLRESGGARYLPIWIGAVEATAIAFAQQGVTPPRPLTHDLMRDLLTALGRELDEVRITEVRDGVYYAVLVFDGGTEVSARPSDSIALALRTGTKIVCDEEVLESSGLAVPEEEEQEVEKFREFLDQVTPEDFQPGT
;
A
#
# COMPACT_ATOMS: atom_id res chain seq x y z
N MET A 1 21.62 -68.82 -13.54
CA MET A 1 20.62 -67.82 -13.36
C MET A 1 21.25 -66.69 -12.50
N GLU A 2 22.03 -65.82 -13.15
CA GLU A 2 22.75 -64.70 -12.48
C GLU A 2 21.86 -63.47 -12.46
N ARG A 3 21.64 -62.95 -11.29
CA ARG A 3 20.93 -61.66 -11.12
C ARG A 3 21.93 -60.52 -11.34
N GLY A 4 21.70 -59.71 -12.36
CA GLY A 4 22.49 -58.54 -12.64
C GLY A 4 22.36 -57.48 -11.54
N PRO A 5 23.32 -56.54 -11.42
CA PRO A 5 23.41 -55.58 -10.33
C PRO A 5 22.27 -54.56 -10.39
N GLU A 6 21.64 -54.39 -9.24
CA GLU A 6 20.55 -53.44 -8.93
C GLU A 6 21.07 -52.00 -9.05
N LYS A 7 20.41 -51.18 -9.88
CA LYS A 7 20.75 -49.74 -10.01
C LYS A 7 20.44 -48.98 -8.72
N PRO A 8 21.35 -48.14 -8.24
CA PRO A 8 21.10 -47.32 -7.07
C PRO A 8 19.96 -46.32 -7.30
N PRO A 9 19.17 -45.99 -6.25
CA PRO A 9 18.05 -45.08 -6.37
C PRO A 9 18.51 -43.65 -6.74
N ARG A 10 17.85 -43.07 -7.73
CA ARG A 10 18.07 -41.68 -8.13
C ARG A 10 17.79 -40.76 -6.95
N LYS A 11 18.80 -40.02 -6.47
CA LYS A 11 18.65 -38.92 -5.51
C LYS A 11 17.66 -37.91 -6.07
N ARG A 12 16.51 -37.76 -5.41
CA ARG A 12 15.59 -36.65 -5.66
C ARG A 12 16.36 -35.33 -5.42
N ARG A 13 16.47 -34.52 -6.46
CA ARG A 13 16.95 -33.14 -6.33
C ARG A 13 15.98 -32.43 -5.38
N ARG A 14 16.52 -31.89 -4.28
CA ARG A 14 15.79 -30.92 -3.45
C ARG A 14 15.45 -29.71 -4.35
N PRO A 15 14.23 -29.16 -4.30
CA PRO A 15 13.96 -27.90 -4.95
C PRO A 15 14.95 -26.88 -4.40
N GLY A 16 15.59 -26.13 -5.31
CA GLY A 16 16.56 -25.12 -4.95
C GLY A 16 15.95 -24.13 -3.97
N HIS A 17 16.72 -23.81 -2.95
CA HIS A 17 16.48 -22.67 -2.06
C HIS A 17 16.29 -21.45 -2.96
N PRO A 18 15.21 -20.64 -2.79
CA PRO A 18 15.12 -19.39 -3.53
C PRO A 18 16.36 -18.57 -3.21
N ALA A 19 17.00 -18.06 -4.25
CA ALA A 19 18.13 -17.17 -4.12
C ALA A 19 17.75 -16.04 -3.15
N ASP A 20 18.64 -15.83 -2.19
CA ASP A 20 18.64 -14.72 -1.27
C ASP A 20 18.54 -13.41 -2.08
N LEU A 21 17.31 -12.87 -2.20
CA LEU A 21 17.03 -11.58 -2.79
C LEU A 21 17.20 -10.51 -1.71
N SER A 22 18.35 -10.54 -1.01
CA SER A 22 18.77 -9.47 -0.12
C SER A 22 18.98 -8.21 -0.94
N ASP A 23 18.01 -7.31 -0.83
CA ASP A 23 18.17 -5.85 -0.91
C ASP A 23 18.85 -5.24 -2.13
N ASP A 24 18.32 -5.46 -3.33
CA ASP A 24 18.57 -4.52 -4.43
C ASP A 24 17.65 -3.28 -4.28
N VAL A 25 17.91 -2.50 -3.23
CA VAL A 25 17.33 -1.17 -3.04
C VAL A 25 18.20 -0.18 -3.79
N GLN A 26 17.81 0.20 -4.99
CA GLN A 26 18.46 1.29 -5.73
C GLN A 26 17.74 2.61 -5.44
N ARG A 27 18.52 3.69 -5.24
CA ARG A 27 17.96 5.04 -5.14
C ARG A 27 17.60 5.53 -6.55
N ASP A 28 16.40 6.06 -6.69
CA ASP A 28 15.97 6.76 -7.89
C ASP A 28 16.91 7.95 -8.13
N PRO A 29 17.61 8.03 -9.27
CA PRO A 29 18.56 9.09 -9.56
C PRO A 29 17.92 10.48 -9.66
N ARG A 30 16.60 10.58 -9.82
CA ARG A 30 15.87 11.85 -9.97
C ARG A 30 15.36 12.40 -8.64
N THR A 31 14.97 11.53 -7.71
CA THR A 31 14.31 11.94 -6.45
C THR A 31 15.09 11.54 -5.20
N GLY A 32 16.12 10.68 -5.32
CA GLY A 32 16.84 10.12 -4.18
C GLY A 32 16.04 9.11 -3.34
N ALA A 33 14.77 8.89 -3.66
CA ALA A 33 13.89 7.98 -2.95
C ALA A 33 14.29 6.51 -3.18
N LEU A 34 13.99 5.65 -2.20
CA LEU A 34 14.25 4.21 -2.28
C LEU A 34 13.24 3.56 -3.22
N ALA A 35 13.67 3.13 -4.40
CA ALA A 35 12.87 2.34 -5.31
C ALA A 35 13.16 0.85 -5.11
N ARG A 36 12.14 0.03 -4.96
CA ARG A 36 12.27 -1.43 -4.93
C ARG A 36 12.08 -2.00 -6.33
N TRP A 37 13.02 -2.84 -6.70
CA TRP A 37 13.02 -3.54 -7.98
C TRP A 37 12.34 -4.91 -7.84
N ARG A 38 11.33 -5.21 -8.70
CA ARG A 38 10.65 -6.52 -8.71
C ARG A 38 10.45 -7.04 -10.14
N PRO A 39 10.71 -8.33 -10.40
CA PRO A 39 10.42 -8.94 -11.70
C PRO A 39 8.93 -9.25 -11.85
N ARG A 40 8.31 -8.83 -12.95
CA ARG A 40 7.03 -9.36 -13.42
C ARG A 40 7.24 -10.73 -14.05
N ALA A 41 6.20 -11.60 -14.04
CA ALA A 41 6.20 -12.79 -14.88
C ALA A 41 6.39 -12.36 -16.34
N GLY A 42 7.63 -12.58 -16.87
CA GLY A 42 8.03 -12.10 -18.21
C GLY A 42 9.30 -11.24 -18.23
N GLY A 43 9.97 -11.01 -17.09
CA GLY A 43 11.28 -10.36 -17.03
C GLY A 43 11.29 -8.84 -17.14
N THR A 44 10.13 -8.17 -17.17
CA THR A 44 10.06 -6.71 -17.11
C THR A 44 10.23 -6.24 -15.66
N VAL A 45 11.16 -5.33 -15.46
CA VAL A 45 11.43 -4.65 -14.20
C VAL A 45 10.37 -3.60 -13.96
N ILE A 46 9.71 -3.66 -12.83
CA ILE A 46 8.78 -2.64 -12.39
C ILE A 46 9.42 -1.89 -11.24
N LEU A 47 9.52 -0.58 -11.39
CA LEU A 47 9.82 0.31 -10.28
C LEU A 47 8.56 0.48 -9.46
N VAL A 48 8.65 0.22 -8.15
CA VAL A 48 7.56 0.44 -7.21
C VAL A 48 8.00 1.44 -6.15
N LYS A 49 7.06 2.20 -5.63
CA LYS A 49 7.24 3.17 -4.54
C LYS A 49 6.44 2.74 -3.34
N ASP A 50 7.06 2.82 -2.17
CA ASP A 50 6.35 2.61 -0.91
C ASP A 50 5.37 3.78 -0.69
N MET A 51 4.16 3.48 -0.20
CA MET A 51 3.08 4.44 -0.01
C MET A 51 2.57 4.44 1.42
N ASP A 52 2.39 5.62 1.98
CA ASP A 52 1.77 5.84 3.28
C ASP A 52 0.31 6.27 3.12
N VAL A 53 -0.59 5.74 3.95
CA VAL A 53 -1.99 6.16 3.96
C VAL A 53 -2.13 7.44 4.77
N VAL A 54 -2.32 8.58 4.09
CA VAL A 54 -2.54 9.87 4.74
C VAL A 54 -3.92 9.92 5.41
N GLY A 55 -4.94 9.42 4.72
CA GLY A 55 -6.29 9.32 5.26
C GLY A 55 -7.38 9.40 4.21
N VAL A 56 -8.61 9.34 4.70
CA VAL A 56 -9.80 9.56 3.89
C VAL A 56 -10.14 11.04 3.89
N ARG A 57 -10.53 11.55 2.72
CA ARG A 57 -11.00 12.92 2.50
C ARG A 57 -12.32 12.89 1.73
N VAL A 58 -13.03 14.01 1.75
CA VAL A 58 -14.24 14.19 0.95
C VAL A 58 -13.99 15.34 -0.02
N GLU A 59 -14.10 15.04 -1.30
CA GLU A 59 -13.96 16.04 -2.36
C GLU A 59 -15.20 16.94 -2.42
N MET A 60 -15.00 18.25 -2.39
CA MET A 60 -16.08 19.22 -2.55
C MET A 60 -16.05 19.81 -3.98
N PRO A 61 -17.18 20.05 -4.65
CA PRO A 61 -18.55 19.95 -4.15
C PRO A 61 -19.23 18.59 -4.40
N THR A 62 -18.54 17.62 -5.01
CA THR A 62 -19.13 16.33 -5.42
C THR A 62 -19.53 15.45 -4.25
N ASN A 63 -19.00 15.73 -3.08
CA ASN A 63 -19.19 14.97 -1.84
C ASN A 63 -18.72 13.49 -1.97
N GLN A 64 -17.78 13.24 -2.89
CA GLN A 64 -17.21 11.91 -3.11
C GLN A 64 -16.04 11.66 -2.15
N PRO A 65 -16.02 10.53 -1.43
CA PRO A 65 -14.87 10.17 -0.62
C PRO A 65 -13.71 9.68 -1.49
N LEU A 66 -12.51 10.03 -1.07
CA LEU A 66 -11.27 9.53 -1.63
C LEU A 66 -10.32 9.10 -0.49
N VAL A 67 -9.48 8.12 -0.76
CA VAL A 67 -8.32 7.84 0.07
C VAL A 67 -7.11 8.52 -0.55
N LEU A 68 -6.33 9.19 0.28
CA LEU A 68 -5.12 9.87 -0.13
C LEU A 68 -3.91 9.05 0.33
N LEU A 69 -3.11 8.61 -0.62
CA LEU A 69 -1.82 7.98 -0.36
C LEU A 69 -0.70 8.99 -0.63
N ARG A 70 0.43 8.86 0.07
CA ARG A 70 1.63 9.65 -0.14
C ARG A 70 2.81 8.73 -0.40
N GLU A 71 3.66 9.10 -1.36
CA GLU A 71 4.93 8.44 -1.58
C GLU A 71 5.82 8.60 -0.34
N SER A 72 6.29 7.48 0.22
CA SER A 72 7.15 7.49 1.41
C SER A 72 8.49 8.16 1.08
N GLY A 73 8.78 9.27 1.74
CA GLY A 73 9.98 10.06 1.50
C GLY A 73 9.98 10.86 0.18
N GLY A 74 8.82 10.98 -0.47
CA GLY A 74 8.61 11.80 -1.68
C GLY A 74 7.52 12.83 -1.50
N ALA A 75 7.35 13.69 -2.53
CA ALA A 75 6.39 14.79 -2.55
C ALA A 75 5.13 14.47 -3.38
N ARG A 76 4.93 13.22 -3.80
CA ARG A 76 3.79 12.84 -4.63
C ARG A 76 2.69 12.21 -3.81
N TYR A 77 1.46 12.59 -4.15
CA TYR A 77 0.23 12.07 -3.58
C TYR A 77 -0.59 11.37 -4.64
N LEU A 78 -1.24 10.28 -4.26
CA LEU A 78 -2.15 9.52 -5.13
C LEU A 78 -3.55 9.54 -4.54
N PRO A 79 -4.48 10.35 -5.08
CA PRO A 79 -5.87 10.31 -4.70
C PRO A 79 -6.57 9.15 -5.42
N ILE A 80 -7.31 8.34 -4.67
CA ILE A 80 -8.12 7.24 -5.21
C ILE A 80 -9.55 7.42 -4.73
N TRP A 81 -10.50 7.70 -5.64
CA TRP A 81 -11.91 7.81 -5.31
C TRP A 81 -12.48 6.45 -4.92
N ILE A 82 -13.21 6.41 -3.82
CA ILE A 82 -13.71 5.18 -3.22
C ILE A 82 -15.19 5.34 -2.81
N GLY A 83 -15.85 4.22 -2.51
CA GLY A 83 -17.21 4.25 -1.96
C GLY A 83 -17.23 4.67 -0.49
N ALA A 84 -18.37 5.17 -0.03
CA ALA A 84 -18.55 5.61 1.35
C ALA A 84 -18.37 4.48 2.39
N VAL A 85 -18.73 3.25 2.02
CA VAL A 85 -18.56 2.08 2.87
C VAL A 85 -17.08 1.73 3.03
N GLU A 86 -16.34 1.75 1.93
CA GLU A 86 -14.90 1.51 1.92
C GLU A 86 -14.14 2.62 2.65
N ALA A 87 -14.56 3.87 2.45
CA ALA A 87 -14.04 5.02 3.18
C ALA A 87 -14.17 4.85 4.70
N THR A 88 -15.35 4.41 5.17
CA THR A 88 -15.60 4.11 6.58
C THR A 88 -14.70 2.99 7.08
N ALA A 89 -14.53 1.91 6.28
CA ALA A 89 -13.67 0.79 6.66
C ALA A 89 -12.20 1.20 6.81
N ILE A 90 -11.70 2.07 5.94
CA ILE A 90 -10.34 2.63 6.01
C ILE A 90 -10.21 3.55 7.24
N ALA A 91 -11.14 4.49 7.42
CA ALA A 91 -11.12 5.42 8.55
C ALA A 91 -11.13 4.70 9.90
N PHE A 92 -11.95 3.66 10.06
CA PHE A 92 -11.97 2.85 11.29
C PHE A 92 -10.62 2.18 11.57
N ALA A 93 -9.98 1.63 10.54
CA ALA A 93 -8.67 1.01 10.70
C ALA A 93 -7.61 2.05 11.10
N GLN A 94 -7.59 3.23 10.49
CA GLN A 94 -6.65 4.30 10.84
C GLN A 94 -6.85 4.83 12.26
N GLN A 95 -8.09 4.92 12.72
CA GLN A 95 -8.42 5.41 14.05
C GLN A 95 -8.31 4.34 15.14
N GLY A 96 -7.97 3.09 14.78
CA GLY A 96 -7.92 1.97 15.72
C GLY A 96 -9.28 1.60 16.31
N VAL A 97 -10.37 1.95 15.64
CA VAL A 97 -11.72 1.61 16.08
C VAL A 97 -11.96 0.12 15.96
N THR A 98 -12.23 -0.52 17.08
CA THR A 98 -12.56 -1.95 17.14
C THR A 98 -14.07 -2.11 17.33
N PRO A 99 -14.81 -2.54 16.31
CA PRO A 99 -16.24 -2.78 16.42
C PRO A 99 -16.53 -4.00 17.29
N PRO A 100 -17.72 -4.10 17.93
CA PRO A 100 -18.11 -5.24 18.77
C PRO A 100 -18.12 -6.60 18.05
N ARG A 101 -18.29 -6.59 16.74
CA ARG A 101 -18.22 -7.75 15.85
C ARG A 101 -17.31 -7.42 14.67
N PRO A 102 -16.51 -8.38 14.15
CA PRO A 102 -15.65 -8.17 12.99
C PRO A 102 -16.45 -7.67 11.79
N LEU A 103 -15.99 -6.60 11.15
CA LEU A 103 -16.46 -6.17 9.83
C LEU A 103 -15.80 -7.03 8.74
N THR A 104 -16.16 -6.81 7.48
CA THR A 104 -15.67 -7.64 6.36
C THR A 104 -14.14 -7.73 6.31
N HIS A 105 -13.42 -6.63 6.42
CA HIS A 105 -11.95 -6.64 6.36
C HIS A 105 -11.32 -7.19 7.65
N ASP A 106 -11.98 -7.07 8.79
CA ASP A 106 -11.54 -7.72 10.03
C ASP A 106 -11.67 -9.24 9.89
N LEU A 107 -12.82 -9.71 9.34
CA LEU A 107 -13.03 -11.12 9.04
C LEU A 107 -12.01 -11.66 8.04
N MET A 108 -11.66 -10.89 7.00
CA MET A 108 -10.62 -11.29 6.04
C MET A 108 -9.26 -11.48 6.73
N ARG A 109 -8.84 -10.54 7.58
CA ARG A 109 -7.63 -10.69 8.40
C ARG A 109 -7.67 -11.94 9.26
N ASP A 110 -8.79 -12.16 9.95
CA ASP A 110 -8.94 -13.30 10.85
C ASP A 110 -8.92 -14.63 10.09
N LEU A 111 -9.50 -14.68 8.88
CA LEU A 111 -9.43 -15.83 7.99
C LEU A 111 -8.00 -16.12 7.53
N LEU A 112 -7.25 -15.10 7.12
CA LEU A 112 -5.84 -15.26 6.74
C LEU A 112 -5.03 -15.84 7.90
N THR A 113 -5.21 -15.29 9.09
CA THR A 113 -4.55 -15.79 10.32
C THR A 113 -4.94 -17.25 10.60
N ALA A 114 -6.23 -17.59 10.53
CA ALA A 114 -6.71 -18.94 10.77
C ALA A 114 -6.20 -19.98 9.77
N LEU A 115 -5.96 -19.53 8.53
CA LEU A 115 -5.41 -20.37 7.45
C LEU A 115 -3.87 -20.38 7.44
N GLY A 116 -3.21 -19.66 8.35
CA GLY A 116 -1.76 -19.56 8.41
C GLY A 116 -1.16 -18.90 7.17
N ARG A 117 -1.85 -17.92 6.59
CA ARG A 117 -1.40 -17.16 5.41
C ARG A 117 -1.08 -15.73 5.81
N GLU A 118 -0.01 -15.20 5.22
CA GLU A 118 0.44 -13.84 5.44
C GLU A 118 0.29 -13.02 4.16
N LEU A 119 -0.15 -11.77 4.32
CA LEU A 119 -0.20 -10.79 3.26
C LEU A 119 1.13 -10.01 3.28
N ASP A 120 1.99 -10.27 2.30
CA ASP A 120 3.32 -9.67 2.23
C ASP A 120 3.29 -8.22 1.73
N GLU A 121 2.40 -7.95 0.77
CA GLU A 121 2.37 -6.66 0.09
C GLU A 121 1.00 -6.39 -0.54
N VAL A 122 0.57 -5.15 -0.50
CA VAL A 122 -0.51 -4.59 -1.33
C VAL A 122 0.13 -3.76 -2.43
N ARG A 123 -0.16 -4.06 -3.68
CA ARG A 123 0.40 -3.33 -4.83
C ARG A 123 -0.70 -2.69 -5.66
N ILE A 124 -0.60 -1.38 -5.88
CA ILE A 124 -1.42 -0.65 -6.85
C ILE A 124 -0.68 -0.71 -8.18
N THR A 125 -1.26 -1.41 -9.15
CA THR A 125 -0.55 -1.87 -10.35
C THR A 125 -0.89 -1.10 -11.60
N GLU A 126 -2.07 -0.50 -11.66
CA GLU A 126 -2.55 0.07 -12.90
C GLU A 126 -3.71 1.04 -12.68
N VAL A 127 -3.84 1.98 -13.62
CA VAL A 127 -5.04 2.81 -13.80
C VAL A 127 -5.49 2.72 -15.26
N ARG A 128 -6.77 2.39 -15.49
CA ARG A 128 -7.40 2.36 -16.82
C ARG A 128 -8.72 3.11 -16.74
N ASP A 129 -8.88 4.10 -17.60
CA ASP A 129 -10.12 4.90 -17.68
C ASP A 129 -10.57 5.44 -16.31
N GLY A 130 -9.61 5.87 -15.48
CA GLY A 130 -9.85 6.37 -14.13
C GLY A 130 -10.14 5.29 -13.07
N VAL A 131 -10.11 4.01 -13.44
CA VAL A 131 -10.27 2.88 -12.52
C VAL A 131 -8.92 2.34 -12.11
N TYR A 132 -8.65 2.33 -10.81
CA TYR A 132 -7.42 1.79 -10.24
C TYR A 132 -7.54 0.30 -9.95
N TYR A 133 -6.45 -0.43 -10.18
CA TYR A 133 -6.33 -1.87 -9.92
C TYR A 133 -5.27 -2.13 -8.87
N ALA A 134 -5.51 -3.14 -8.06
CA ALA A 134 -4.55 -3.59 -7.05
C ALA A 134 -4.40 -5.11 -7.04
N VAL A 135 -3.31 -5.55 -6.46
CA VAL A 135 -2.99 -6.96 -6.24
C VAL A 135 -2.57 -7.15 -4.79
N LEU A 136 -3.16 -8.15 -4.14
CA LEU A 136 -2.73 -8.69 -2.86
C LEU A 136 -1.67 -9.74 -3.13
N VAL A 137 -0.47 -9.56 -2.59
CA VAL A 137 0.64 -10.50 -2.71
C VAL A 137 0.79 -11.23 -1.39
N PHE A 138 0.61 -12.53 -1.41
CA PHE A 138 0.71 -13.40 -0.25
C PHE A 138 2.04 -14.15 -0.19
N ASP A 139 2.34 -14.70 0.97
CA ASP A 139 3.44 -15.64 1.18
C ASP A 139 3.44 -16.75 0.13
N GLY A 140 4.64 -17.13 -0.33
CA GLY A 140 4.80 -18.09 -1.43
C GLY A 140 4.48 -17.55 -2.82
N GLY A 141 4.26 -16.22 -2.97
CA GLY A 141 4.12 -15.54 -4.26
C GLY A 141 2.73 -15.69 -4.89
N THR A 142 1.71 -16.07 -4.10
CA THR A 142 0.32 -16.08 -4.59
C THR A 142 -0.19 -14.65 -4.74
N GLU A 143 -0.73 -14.33 -5.91
CA GLU A 143 -1.29 -13.01 -6.21
C GLU A 143 -2.81 -13.08 -6.39
N VAL A 144 -3.53 -12.12 -5.81
CA VAL A 144 -4.99 -12.02 -5.94
C VAL A 144 -5.35 -10.60 -6.35
N SER A 145 -6.05 -10.46 -7.48
CA SER A 145 -6.56 -9.17 -7.95
C SER A 145 -7.63 -8.64 -7.00
N ALA A 146 -7.57 -7.36 -6.66
CA ALA A 146 -8.48 -6.73 -5.73
C ALA A 146 -8.72 -5.25 -6.09
N ARG A 147 -9.76 -4.65 -5.52
CA ARG A 147 -9.93 -3.19 -5.58
C ARG A 147 -8.94 -2.51 -4.63
N PRO A 148 -8.36 -1.36 -4.99
CA PRO A 148 -7.44 -0.63 -4.10
C PRO A 148 -8.04 -0.34 -2.73
N SER A 149 -9.31 0.06 -2.66
CA SER A 149 -9.99 0.36 -1.39
C SER A 149 -10.04 -0.82 -0.42
N ASP A 150 -10.35 -2.02 -0.92
CA ASP A 150 -10.37 -3.24 -0.11
C ASP A 150 -8.97 -3.64 0.33
N SER A 151 -8.01 -3.50 -0.59
CA SER A 151 -6.61 -3.81 -0.36
C SER A 151 -6.00 -2.90 0.72
N ILE A 152 -6.26 -1.60 0.65
CA ILE A 152 -5.81 -0.61 1.64
C ILE A 152 -6.46 -0.87 3.00
N ALA A 153 -7.78 -1.13 3.01
CA ALA A 153 -8.51 -1.43 4.24
C ALA A 153 -7.98 -2.71 4.94
N LEU A 154 -7.55 -3.70 4.15
CA LEU A 154 -6.94 -4.93 4.66
C LEU A 154 -5.50 -4.67 5.12
N ALA A 155 -4.69 -3.95 4.33
CA ALA A 155 -3.31 -3.60 4.68
C ALA A 155 -3.21 -2.89 6.03
N LEU A 156 -4.08 -1.92 6.29
CA LEU A 156 -4.14 -1.21 7.57
C LEU A 156 -4.45 -2.12 8.76
N ARG A 157 -5.14 -3.25 8.56
CA ARG A 157 -5.48 -4.23 9.60
C ARG A 157 -4.44 -5.29 9.81
N THR A 158 -3.67 -5.60 8.79
CA THR A 158 -2.60 -6.61 8.82
C THR A 158 -1.23 -6.00 9.09
N GLY A 159 -1.10 -4.66 9.02
CA GLY A 159 0.19 -3.99 9.09
C GLY A 159 1.06 -4.19 7.85
N THR A 160 0.43 -4.57 6.73
CA THR A 160 1.12 -4.85 5.48
C THR A 160 1.48 -3.56 4.76
N LYS A 161 2.65 -3.52 4.14
CA LYS A 161 3.08 -2.38 3.31
C LYS A 161 2.22 -2.23 2.06
N ILE A 162 2.06 -0.99 1.64
CA ILE A 162 1.41 -0.63 0.40
C ILE A 162 2.46 -0.08 -0.55
N VAL A 163 2.46 -0.55 -1.78
CA VAL A 163 3.33 -0.04 -2.85
C VAL A 163 2.50 0.36 -4.06
N CYS A 164 3.05 1.23 -4.88
CA CYS A 164 2.46 1.68 -6.12
C CYS A 164 3.46 1.54 -7.26
N ASP A 165 3.04 1.02 -8.40
CA ASP A 165 3.86 1.00 -9.60
C ASP A 165 4.16 2.45 -10.03
N GLU A 166 5.41 2.72 -10.42
CA GLU A 166 5.87 4.07 -10.79
C GLU A 166 5.02 4.67 -11.92
N GLU A 167 4.62 3.86 -12.90
CA GLU A 167 3.77 4.28 -14.03
C GLU A 167 2.42 4.84 -13.56
N VAL A 168 1.86 4.32 -12.47
CA VAL A 168 0.61 4.84 -11.88
C VAL A 168 0.84 6.19 -11.22
N LEU A 169 1.95 6.34 -10.48
CA LEU A 169 2.32 7.62 -9.88
C LEU A 169 2.68 8.69 -10.91
N GLU A 170 3.33 8.31 -12.02
CA GLU A 170 3.63 9.23 -13.11
C GLU A 170 2.35 9.70 -13.84
N SER A 171 1.36 8.82 -13.99
CA SER A 171 0.13 9.13 -14.72
C SER A 171 -0.95 9.81 -13.89
N SER A 172 -1.00 9.53 -12.59
CA SER A 172 -2.12 9.93 -11.72
C SER A 172 -1.69 10.56 -10.41
N GLY A 173 -0.39 10.60 -10.13
CA GLY A 173 0.15 11.24 -8.93
C GLY A 173 0.10 12.77 -9.03
N LEU A 174 -0.17 13.41 -7.90
CA LEU A 174 -0.14 14.86 -7.75
C LEU A 174 1.13 15.23 -6.98
N ALA A 175 1.97 16.07 -7.57
CA ALA A 175 3.10 16.66 -6.86
C ALA A 175 2.60 17.90 -6.10
N VAL A 176 2.81 17.92 -4.79
CA VAL A 176 2.61 19.14 -3.98
C VAL A 176 3.98 19.79 -3.83
N PRO A 177 4.13 21.07 -4.19
CA PRO A 177 5.38 21.79 -3.98
C PRO A 177 5.74 21.81 -2.48
N GLU A 178 7.01 21.59 -2.16
CA GLU A 178 7.50 21.61 -0.75
C GLU A 178 7.18 22.92 -0.01
N GLU A 179 7.08 24.02 -0.75
CA GLU A 179 6.71 25.33 -0.21
C GLU A 179 5.29 25.34 0.34
N GLU A 180 4.34 24.70 -0.34
CA GLU A 180 2.96 24.58 0.11
C GLU A 180 2.82 23.63 1.32
N GLU A 181 3.59 22.53 1.36
CA GLU A 181 3.62 21.66 2.55
C GLU A 181 4.13 22.40 3.78
N GLN A 182 5.18 23.22 3.63
CA GLN A 182 5.73 24.02 4.71
C GLN A 182 4.77 25.13 5.18
N GLU A 183 4.01 25.71 4.28
CA GLU A 183 2.98 26.71 4.65
C GLU A 183 1.81 26.07 5.41
N VAL A 184 1.36 24.89 4.98
CA VAL A 184 0.30 24.14 5.68
C VAL A 184 0.78 23.68 7.06
N GLU A 185 2.02 23.22 7.20
CA GLU A 185 2.58 22.84 8.50
C GLU A 185 2.72 24.03 9.43
N LYS A 186 3.25 25.16 8.96
CA LYS A 186 3.32 26.41 9.72
C LYS A 186 1.92 26.92 10.13
N PHE A 187 0.94 26.79 9.24
CA PHE A 187 -0.44 27.16 9.56
C PHE A 187 -1.05 26.22 10.61
N ARG A 188 -0.74 24.94 10.55
CA ARG A 188 -1.16 23.97 11.57
C ARG A 188 -0.52 24.28 12.93
N GLU A 189 0.79 24.49 12.97
CA GLU A 189 1.51 24.91 14.17
C GLU A 189 0.95 26.21 14.75
N PHE A 190 0.59 27.16 13.87
CA PHE A 190 -0.05 28.40 14.29
C PHE A 190 -1.41 28.14 14.94
N LEU A 191 -2.26 27.28 14.33
CA LEU A 191 -3.57 26.94 14.88
C LEU A 191 -3.48 26.20 16.23
N ASP A 192 -2.48 25.38 16.43
CA ASP A 192 -2.23 24.67 17.69
C ASP A 192 -1.78 25.62 18.81
N GLN A 193 -1.24 26.80 18.47
CA GLN A 193 -0.80 27.82 19.42
C GLN A 193 -1.87 28.89 19.73
N VAL A 194 -2.90 28.98 18.89
CA VAL A 194 -3.98 29.96 19.04
C VAL A 194 -5.00 29.47 20.05
N THR A 195 -5.29 30.31 21.06
CA THR A 195 -6.32 30.04 22.07
C THR A 195 -7.60 30.80 21.76
N PRO A 196 -8.77 30.38 22.27
CA PRO A 196 -10.02 31.15 22.13
C PRO A 196 -9.95 32.58 22.63
N GLU A 197 -8.97 32.89 23.49
CA GLU A 197 -8.73 34.22 24.08
C GLU A 197 -8.12 35.20 23.07
N ASP A 198 -7.39 34.69 22.07
CA ASP A 198 -6.76 35.51 21.02
C ASP A 198 -7.78 36.07 20.02
N PHE A 199 -9.02 35.58 20.03
CA PHE A 199 -10.11 36.03 19.17
C PHE A 199 -11.09 36.98 19.88
N GLN A 200 -10.78 37.44 21.11
CA GLN A 200 -11.64 38.41 21.76
C GLN A 200 -11.43 39.80 21.12
N PRO A 201 -12.50 40.46 20.63
CA PRO A 201 -12.38 41.81 20.13
C PRO A 201 -11.97 42.71 21.29
N GLY A 202 -10.86 43.43 21.10
CA GLY A 202 -10.35 44.37 22.09
C GLY A 202 -11.45 45.37 22.51
N THR A 203 -11.67 45.45 23.80
CA THR A 203 -12.50 46.50 24.46
C THR A 203 -11.85 47.85 24.35
#